data_cb5b1bc1176668f73d5a319a425c1b8c
#
_entry.id   cb5b1bc1176668f73d5a319a425c1b8c
#
_cell.length_a   1.000
_cell.length_b   1.000
_cell.length_c   1.000
_cell.angle_alpha   90.00
_cell.angle_beta   90.00
_cell.angle_gamma   90.00
#
_symmetry.space_group_name_H-M   'P 1'
#
loop_
_entity.id
_entity.type
_entity.pdbx_description
1 polymer ?
#
loop_
_entity_poly.entity_id
_entity_poly.type
_entity_poly.pdbx_seq_one_letter_code
_entity_poly.pdbx_strand_id
1 'polypeptide(L)'
;MVEEQISVDETLRRKVAKSGRPLLSDGRSMSDDDLLSKLHSLQFDIDRIRLLKMIPRFASAQDLSEVLFLKNTSDIPMLKEDWVWIALTCLWERWCPEVPNFEMVDDKMQAGYAELNAGNLELACQLWITTWHDILKIMARHEISTLDAFDEQFAGTQSIYNWVQDFEMELGNAEFDNAYFSHERISFCNTIIDRFSNGSLSEDNFKTALANSYFLIGEQGKCDQIFQKWIDENPESGWGWIGWSDVYSCIAAVEKRDVARAEMILKQGLTRANVSERQLLLERLSQLYEETDRRDDAAAVRREIQQDLATKTVTNDKKLQPNQVGNVAVLKAVNGKLQNNKSRTGRNDPCPCGSGKKFK
;
A
#
# COMPACT_ATOMS: atom_id res chain seq x y z
N MET A 1 7.96 -10.44 -13.32
CA MET A 1 8.82 -10.88 -12.18
C MET A 1 10.30 -11.00 -12.56
N VAL A 2 10.69 -11.85 -13.52
CA VAL A 2 12.11 -12.03 -13.88
C VAL A 2 12.70 -10.84 -14.64
N GLU A 3 11.93 -10.21 -15.54
CA GLU A 3 12.42 -9.09 -16.37
C GLU A 3 12.73 -7.82 -15.59
N GLU A 4 12.02 -7.56 -14.53
CA GLU A 4 12.19 -6.36 -13.73
C GLU A 4 13.42 -6.45 -12.81
N GLN A 5 13.62 -7.61 -12.18
CA GLN A 5 14.91 -7.89 -11.51
C GLN A 5 16.08 -7.85 -12.50
N ILE A 6 15.84 -8.23 -13.77
CA ILE A 6 16.82 -8.15 -14.86
C ILE A 6 17.15 -6.70 -15.23
N SER A 7 16.23 -5.75 -15.09
CA SER A 7 16.51 -4.33 -15.36
C SER A 7 17.45 -3.71 -14.33
N VAL A 8 17.48 -4.25 -13.13
CA VAL A 8 18.29 -3.74 -11.99
C VAL A 8 19.63 -4.47 -11.84
N ASP A 9 19.71 -5.75 -12.27
CA ASP A 9 20.92 -6.59 -12.09
C ASP A 9 21.42 -7.15 -13.44
N GLU A 10 22.50 -6.55 -13.96
CA GLU A 10 23.18 -7.01 -15.18
C GLU A 10 23.67 -8.47 -15.09
N THR A 11 23.96 -8.95 -13.88
CA THR A 11 24.36 -10.35 -13.64
C THR A 11 23.19 -11.31 -13.89
N LEU A 12 21.97 -10.91 -13.50
CA LEU A 12 20.77 -11.68 -13.71
C LEU A 12 20.39 -11.70 -15.20
N ARG A 13 20.50 -10.56 -15.90
CA ARG A 13 20.35 -10.49 -17.38
C ARG A 13 21.25 -11.47 -18.09
N ARG A 14 22.53 -11.54 -17.71
CA ARG A 14 23.49 -12.49 -18.29
C ARG A 14 23.14 -13.94 -18.00
N LYS A 15 22.58 -14.25 -16.82
CA LYS A 15 22.14 -15.60 -16.46
C LYS A 15 20.91 -16.02 -17.26
N VAL A 16 19.92 -15.14 -17.40
CA VAL A 16 18.70 -15.41 -18.18
C VAL A 16 19.04 -15.55 -19.66
N ALA A 17 19.85 -14.67 -20.24
CA ALA A 17 20.32 -14.81 -21.62
C ALA A 17 21.05 -16.14 -21.88
N LYS A 18 21.84 -16.63 -20.88
CA LYS A 18 22.51 -17.94 -20.98
C LYS A 18 21.55 -19.13 -20.83
N SER A 19 20.40 -18.96 -20.18
CA SER A 19 19.42 -20.05 -20.01
C SER A 19 18.68 -20.39 -21.29
N GLY A 20 18.68 -19.51 -22.28
CA GLY A 20 17.93 -19.62 -23.52
C GLY A 20 16.40 -19.50 -23.33
N ARG A 21 15.93 -19.05 -22.15
CA ARG A 21 14.50 -18.76 -21.92
C ARG A 21 14.12 -17.45 -22.61
N PRO A 22 12.96 -17.40 -23.26
CA PRO A 22 12.46 -16.17 -23.85
C PRO A 22 12.01 -15.20 -22.76
N LEU A 23 12.07 -13.90 -23.07
CA LEU A 23 11.56 -12.82 -22.26
C LEU A 23 10.29 -12.24 -22.90
N LEU A 24 9.45 -11.55 -22.10
CA LEU A 24 8.26 -10.87 -22.62
C LEU A 24 8.64 -9.79 -23.66
N SER A 25 9.78 -9.11 -23.47
CA SER A 25 10.36 -8.16 -24.43
C SER A 25 10.64 -8.79 -25.80
N ASP A 26 11.03 -10.07 -25.84
CA ASP A 26 11.23 -10.79 -27.10
C ASP A 26 9.91 -10.93 -27.85
N GLY A 27 8.83 -11.32 -27.15
CA GLY A 27 7.49 -11.40 -27.72
C GLY A 27 6.94 -10.04 -28.17
N ARG A 28 7.15 -9.00 -27.38
CA ARG A 28 6.72 -7.64 -27.71
C ARG A 28 7.41 -7.09 -28.97
N SER A 29 8.62 -7.57 -29.29
CA SER A 29 9.34 -7.21 -30.53
C SER A 29 8.84 -7.94 -31.78
N MET A 30 8.09 -9.03 -31.63
CA MET A 30 7.57 -9.83 -32.74
C MET A 30 6.28 -9.24 -33.32
N SER A 31 5.99 -9.54 -34.60
CA SER A 31 4.68 -9.28 -35.21
C SER A 31 3.61 -10.24 -34.70
N ASP A 32 2.34 -9.89 -34.87
CA ASP A 32 1.21 -10.79 -34.53
C ASP A 32 1.28 -12.09 -35.29
N ASP A 33 1.65 -12.04 -36.58
CA ASP A 33 1.80 -13.23 -37.43
C ASP A 33 2.94 -14.12 -36.94
N ASP A 34 4.06 -13.54 -36.49
CA ASP A 34 5.17 -14.31 -35.92
C ASP A 34 4.78 -14.97 -34.59
N LEU A 35 4.04 -14.26 -33.71
CA LEU A 35 3.53 -14.83 -32.47
C LEU A 35 2.54 -15.98 -32.74
N LEU A 36 1.61 -15.82 -33.69
CA LEU A 36 0.71 -16.89 -34.10
C LEU A 36 1.46 -18.08 -34.71
N SER A 37 2.44 -17.84 -35.58
CA SER A 37 3.31 -18.88 -36.15
C SER A 37 4.07 -19.62 -35.08
N LYS A 38 4.51 -18.91 -34.01
CA LYS A 38 5.16 -19.51 -32.87
C LYS A 38 4.21 -20.45 -32.12
N LEU A 39 2.98 -20.02 -31.82
CA LEU A 39 1.96 -20.87 -31.21
C LEU A 39 1.65 -22.10 -32.05
N HIS A 40 1.46 -21.95 -33.35
CA HIS A 40 1.25 -23.07 -34.27
C HIS A 40 2.43 -24.06 -34.30
N SER A 41 3.68 -23.56 -34.27
CA SER A 41 4.88 -24.39 -34.20
C SER A 41 4.97 -25.25 -32.94
N LEU A 42 4.30 -24.80 -31.87
CA LEU A 42 4.14 -25.48 -30.58
C LEU A 42 2.84 -26.31 -30.51
N GLN A 43 2.17 -26.48 -31.64
CA GLN A 43 0.93 -27.24 -31.82
C GLN A 43 -0.29 -26.64 -31.08
N PHE A 44 -0.28 -25.35 -30.85
CA PHE A 44 -1.46 -24.60 -30.39
C PHE A 44 -2.17 -24.00 -31.61
N ASP A 45 -3.32 -24.55 -31.93
CA ASP A 45 -4.19 -24.02 -33.00
C ASP A 45 -5.00 -22.85 -32.46
N ILE A 46 -4.37 -21.69 -32.38
CA ILE A 46 -4.94 -20.41 -31.90
C ILE A 46 -4.95 -19.41 -33.05
N ASP A 47 -6.13 -18.94 -33.39
CA ASP A 47 -6.33 -17.77 -34.24
C ASP A 47 -6.91 -16.60 -33.43
N ARG A 48 -7.02 -15.44 -34.08
CA ARG A 48 -7.56 -14.22 -33.44
C ARG A 48 -8.99 -14.43 -32.92
N ILE A 49 -9.85 -15.09 -33.71
CA ILE A 49 -11.27 -15.27 -33.33
C ILE A 49 -11.38 -16.16 -32.08
N ARG A 50 -10.60 -17.22 -32.04
CA ARG A 50 -10.57 -18.16 -30.92
C ARG A 50 -10.03 -17.50 -29.67
N LEU A 51 -8.93 -16.74 -29.77
CA LEU A 51 -8.34 -16.04 -28.64
C LEU A 51 -9.31 -15.00 -28.08
N LEU A 52 -9.92 -14.15 -28.91
CA LEU A 52 -10.90 -13.14 -28.48
C LEU A 52 -12.13 -13.76 -27.73
N LYS A 53 -12.54 -14.97 -28.09
CA LYS A 53 -13.62 -15.68 -27.37
C LYS A 53 -13.15 -16.25 -26.02
N MET A 54 -11.86 -16.52 -25.85
CA MET A 54 -11.31 -17.09 -24.63
C MET A 54 -10.97 -16.02 -23.59
N ILE A 55 -10.36 -14.92 -24.00
CA ILE A 55 -9.88 -13.82 -23.16
C ILE A 55 -10.85 -13.43 -22.02
N PRO A 56 -12.16 -13.20 -22.24
CA PRO A 56 -13.05 -12.75 -21.18
C PRO A 56 -13.23 -13.73 -20.01
N ARG A 57 -12.80 -14.97 -20.19
CA ARG A 57 -12.97 -16.07 -19.21
C ARG A 57 -11.81 -16.20 -18.25
N PHE A 58 -10.71 -15.47 -18.49
CA PHE A 58 -9.47 -15.59 -17.73
C PHE A 58 -9.08 -14.25 -17.13
N ALA A 59 -8.48 -14.29 -15.94
CA ALA A 59 -7.92 -13.13 -15.29
C ALA A 59 -6.47 -12.89 -15.71
N SER A 60 -5.76 -13.93 -16.16
CA SER A 60 -4.38 -13.86 -16.60
C SER A 60 -4.12 -14.62 -17.91
N ALA A 61 -3.12 -14.20 -18.65
CA ALA A 61 -2.63 -14.92 -19.82
C ALA A 61 -1.91 -16.21 -19.41
N GLN A 62 -1.36 -16.27 -18.20
CA GLN A 62 -0.76 -17.48 -17.63
C GLN A 62 -1.82 -18.55 -17.44
N ASP A 63 -2.95 -18.26 -16.76
CA ASP A 63 -4.04 -19.21 -16.56
C ASP A 63 -4.59 -19.73 -17.88
N LEU A 64 -4.73 -18.83 -18.87
CA LEU A 64 -5.12 -19.20 -20.22
C LEU A 64 -4.11 -20.17 -20.84
N SER A 65 -2.81 -19.93 -20.68
CA SER A 65 -1.76 -20.80 -21.18
C SER A 65 -1.80 -22.20 -20.54
N GLU A 66 -1.99 -22.25 -19.22
CA GLU A 66 -2.09 -23.51 -18.47
C GLU A 66 -3.28 -24.36 -18.93
N VAL A 67 -4.46 -23.75 -19.15
CA VAL A 67 -5.63 -24.46 -19.68
C VAL A 67 -5.38 -24.97 -21.10
N LEU A 68 -4.62 -24.26 -21.91
CA LEU A 68 -4.23 -24.74 -23.24
C LEU A 68 -3.27 -25.94 -23.17
N PHE A 69 -2.30 -25.90 -22.23
CA PHE A 69 -1.40 -27.05 -22.00
C PHE A 69 -2.15 -28.27 -21.54
N LEU A 70 -3.11 -28.18 -20.63
CA LEU A 70 -3.92 -29.31 -20.18
C LEU A 70 -4.68 -30.00 -21.32
N LYS A 71 -4.99 -29.27 -22.39
CA LYS A 71 -5.68 -29.80 -23.57
C LYS A 71 -4.74 -30.29 -24.68
N ASN A 72 -3.45 -29.98 -24.56
CA ASN A 72 -2.45 -30.32 -25.52
C ASN A 72 -1.70 -31.58 -25.04
N THR A 73 -1.73 -32.67 -25.84
CA THR A 73 -1.06 -33.93 -25.53
C THR A 73 0.40 -33.96 -26.02
N SER A 74 0.89 -32.88 -26.60
CA SER A 74 2.23 -32.78 -27.16
C SER A 74 3.28 -32.62 -26.07
N ASP A 75 4.39 -33.29 -26.19
CA ASP A 75 5.56 -33.15 -25.33
C ASP A 75 6.33 -31.87 -25.74
N ILE A 76 6.07 -30.77 -25.06
CA ILE A 76 6.71 -29.47 -25.33
C ILE A 76 7.90 -29.36 -24.39
N PRO A 77 9.12 -29.09 -24.91
CA PRO A 77 10.28 -28.84 -24.04
C PRO A 77 10.05 -27.67 -23.11
N MET A 78 10.36 -27.82 -21.81
CA MET A 78 10.16 -26.82 -20.76
C MET A 78 10.65 -25.40 -21.16
N LEU A 79 11.78 -25.31 -21.87
CA LEU A 79 12.32 -24.02 -22.34
C LEU A 79 11.44 -23.33 -23.41
N LYS A 80 10.48 -24.04 -24.00
CA LYS A 80 9.55 -23.50 -25.00
C LYS A 80 8.15 -23.21 -24.44
N GLU A 81 7.85 -23.68 -23.23
CA GLU A 81 6.57 -23.44 -22.59
C GLU A 81 6.30 -21.97 -22.38
N ASP A 82 7.33 -21.23 -21.95
CA ASP A 82 7.26 -19.77 -21.71
C ASP A 82 6.76 -19.01 -22.97
N TRP A 83 7.06 -19.52 -24.18
CA TRP A 83 6.61 -18.89 -25.42
C TRP A 83 5.09 -18.87 -25.59
N VAL A 84 4.36 -19.84 -25.02
CA VAL A 84 2.90 -19.87 -25.12
C VAL A 84 2.31 -18.72 -24.30
N TRP A 85 2.74 -18.61 -23.04
CA TRP A 85 2.34 -17.51 -22.18
C TRP A 85 2.73 -16.14 -22.75
N ILE A 86 3.97 -15.96 -23.21
CA ILE A 86 4.48 -14.72 -23.81
C ILE A 86 3.65 -14.32 -25.03
N ALA A 87 3.40 -15.27 -25.95
CA ALA A 87 2.63 -14.97 -27.15
C ALA A 87 1.18 -14.58 -26.83
N LEU A 88 0.55 -15.29 -25.88
CA LEU A 88 -0.81 -14.99 -25.44
C LEU A 88 -0.88 -13.63 -24.75
N THR A 89 0.07 -13.28 -23.89
CA THR A 89 0.17 -11.98 -23.26
C THR A 89 0.27 -10.87 -24.29
N CYS A 90 1.22 -10.95 -25.23
CA CYS A 90 1.41 -9.93 -26.26
C CYS A 90 0.20 -9.76 -27.18
N LEU A 91 -0.41 -10.87 -27.60
CA LEU A 91 -1.61 -10.83 -28.44
C LEU A 91 -2.83 -10.29 -27.70
N TRP A 92 -2.97 -10.62 -26.42
CA TRP A 92 -4.03 -10.07 -25.59
C TRP A 92 -3.89 -8.55 -25.41
N GLU A 93 -2.70 -8.08 -25.03
CA GLU A 93 -2.39 -6.65 -24.90
C GLU A 93 -2.73 -5.85 -26.16
N ARG A 94 -2.44 -6.40 -27.35
CA ARG A 94 -2.64 -5.74 -28.62
C ARG A 94 -4.08 -5.78 -29.12
N TRP A 95 -4.77 -6.91 -28.92
CA TRP A 95 -6.08 -7.14 -29.51
C TRP A 95 -7.25 -6.77 -28.59
N CYS A 96 -7.01 -6.75 -27.29
CA CYS A 96 -8.02 -6.48 -26.27
C CYS A 96 -7.48 -5.60 -25.13
N PRO A 97 -6.87 -4.43 -25.41
CA PRO A 97 -6.31 -3.56 -24.37
C PRO A 97 -7.37 -3.08 -23.37
N GLU A 98 -8.65 -3.09 -23.77
CA GLU A 98 -9.80 -2.72 -22.93
C GLU A 98 -10.23 -3.82 -21.95
N VAL A 99 -9.75 -5.05 -22.13
CA VAL A 99 -9.99 -6.21 -21.26
C VAL A 99 -8.71 -6.51 -20.47
N PRO A 100 -8.48 -5.85 -19.33
CA PRO A 100 -7.24 -6.00 -18.59
C PRO A 100 -7.06 -7.42 -18.04
N ASN A 101 -5.81 -7.82 -17.85
CA ASN A 101 -5.38 -9.05 -17.19
C ASN A 101 -4.36 -8.74 -16.10
N PHE A 102 -3.96 -9.76 -15.33
CA PHE A 102 -3.00 -9.59 -14.23
C PHE A 102 -1.62 -9.13 -14.71
N GLU A 103 -1.15 -9.60 -15.85
CA GLU A 103 0.14 -9.20 -16.42
C GLU A 103 0.13 -7.71 -16.78
N MET A 104 -0.94 -7.20 -17.39
CA MET A 104 -1.10 -5.78 -17.70
C MET A 104 -1.18 -4.91 -16.42
N VAL A 105 -1.78 -5.43 -15.35
CA VAL A 105 -1.84 -4.77 -14.05
C VAL A 105 -0.45 -4.68 -13.45
N ASP A 106 0.31 -5.79 -13.39
CA ASP A 106 1.68 -5.82 -12.86
C ASP A 106 2.59 -4.86 -13.63
N ASP A 107 2.57 -4.89 -14.97
CA ASP A 107 3.36 -4.00 -15.82
C ASP A 107 3.09 -2.51 -15.52
N LYS A 108 1.82 -2.13 -15.38
CA LYS A 108 1.45 -0.74 -15.06
C LYS A 108 1.84 -0.34 -13.64
N MET A 109 1.73 -1.25 -12.68
CA MET A 109 2.22 -1.03 -11.31
C MET A 109 3.71 -0.72 -11.33
N GLN A 110 4.50 -1.55 -12.04
CA GLN A 110 5.93 -1.40 -12.13
C GLN A 110 6.34 -0.15 -12.91
N ALA A 111 5.61 0.19 -13.97
CA ALA A 111 5.82 1.45 -14.68
C ALA A 111 5.63 2.67 -13.75
N GLY A 112 4.62 2.65 -12.88
CA GLY A 112 4.43 3.70 -11.88
C GLY A 112 5.58 3.79 -10.89
N TYR A 113 6.08 2.67 -10.36
CA TYR A 113 7.28 2.66 -9.51
C TYR A 113 8.52 3.19 -10.24
N ALA A 114 8.68 2.87 -11.52
CA ALA A 114 9.78 3.41 -12.33
C ALA A 114 9.69 4.93 -12.47
N GLU A 115 8.50 5.48 -12.69
CA GLU A 115 8.27 6.92 -12.76
C GLU A 115 8.52 7.61 -11.41
N LEU A 116 8.12 7.01 -10.28
CA LEU A 116 8.46 7.52 -8.94
C LEU A 116 9.98 7.58 -8.73
N ASN A 117 10.69 6.53 -9.11
CA ASN A 117 12.16 6.50 -9.02
C ASN A 117 12.83 7.56 -9.92
N ALA A 118 12.18 7.93 -11.02
CA ALA A 118 12.61 9.01 -11.92
C ALA A 118 12.22 10.41 -11.42
N GLY A 119 11.42 10.52 -10.34
CA GLY A 119 10.92 11.78 -9.79
C GLY A 119 9.67 12.32 -10.48
N ASN A 120 8.99 11.53 -11.30
CA ASN A 120 7.81 11.92 -12.08
C ASN A 120 6.50 11.53 -11.35
N LEU A 121 6.25 12.13 -10.18
CA LEU A 121 5.14 11.79 -9.29
C LEU A 121 3.77 11.81 -9.98
N GLU A 122 3.44 12.89 -10.71
CA GLU A 122 2.13 13.00 -11.37
C GLU A 122 1.91 11.90 -12.41
N LEU A 123 2.95 11.56 -13.19
CA LEU A 123 2.87 10.49 -14.19
C LEU A 123 2.67 9.13 -13.54
N ALA A 124 3.37 8.87 -12.45
CA ALA A 124 3.19 7.65 -11.65
C ALA A 124 1.75 7.53 -11.13
N CYS A 125 1.21 8.61 -10.55
CA CYS A 125 -0.18 8.63 -10.09
C CYS A 125 -1.18 8.40 -11.23
N GLN A 126 -0.98 8.99 -12.41
CA GLN A 126 -1.84 8.78 -13.58
C GLN A 126 -1.82 7.32 -14.07
N LEU A 127 -0.65 6.69 -14.11
CA LEU A 127 -0.51 5.27 -14.40
C LEU A 127 -1.27 4.41 -13.39
N TRP A 128 -1.12 4.71 -12.10
CA TRP A 128 -1.76 3.95 -11.03
C TRP A 128 -3.27 4.17 -10.92
N ILE A 129 -3.79 5.35 -11.29
CA ILE A 129 -5.22 5.57 -11.45
C ILE A 129 -5.80 4.61 -12.51
N THR A 130 -5.13 4.48 -13.66
CA THR A 130 -5.56 3.55 -14.71
C THR A 130 -5.44 2.09 -14.25
N THR A 131 -4.37 1.77 -13.52
CA THR A 131 -4.17 0.44 -12.93
C THR A 131 -5.28 0.07 -11.96
N TRP A 132 -5.67 1.00 -11.07
CA TRP A 132 -6.80 0.80 -10.14
C TRP A 132 -8.10 0.50 -10.86
N HIS A 133 -8.41 1.26 -11.91
CA HIS A 133 -9.59 0.99 -12.73
C HIS A 133 -9.55 -0.40 -13.39
N ASP A 134 -8.38 -0.85 -13.82
CA ASP A 134 -8.21 -2.17 -14.42
C ASP A 134 -8.37 -3.28 -13.39
N ILE A 135 -7.85 -3.11 -12.17
CA ILE A 135 -8.10 -4.02 -11.05
C ILE A 135 -9.59 -4.17 -10.79
N LEU A 136 -10.32 -3.05 -10.69
CA LEU A 136 -11.77 -3.07 -10.46
C LEU A 136 -12.54 -3.76 -11.61
N LYS A 137 -12.09 -3.61 -12.87
CA LYS A 137 -12.68 -4.32 -14.01
C LYS A 137 -12.45 -5.83 -13.93
N ILE A 138 -11.23 -6.26 -13.56
CA ILE A 138 -10.93 -7.69 -13.37
C ILE A 138 -11.77 -8.25 -12.24
N MET A 139 -11.82 -7.56 -11.10
CA MET A 139 -12.63 -7.98 -9.95
C MET A 139 -14.11 -8.14 -10.32
N ALA A 140 -14.66 -7.17 -11.04
CA ALA A 140 -16.05 -7.23 -11.49
C ALA A 140 -16.30 -8.38 -12.48
N ARG A 141 -15.37 -8.62 -13.43
CA ARG A 141 -15.50 -9.67 -14.46
C ARG A 141 -15.43 -11.07 -13.89
N HIS A 142 -14.60 -11.26 -12.84
CA HIS A 142 -14.33 -12.57 -12.23
C HIS A 142 -15.00 -12.75 -10.86
N GLU A 143 -15.92 -11.84 -10.48
CA GLU A 143 -16.67 -11.89 -9.22
C GLU A 143 -15.76 -11.95 -7.97
N ILE A 144 -14.58 -11.32 -8.05
CA ILE A 144 -13.65 -11.19 -6.92
C ILE A 144 -14.15 -10.06 -6.01
N SER A 145 -14.48 -10.39 -4.76
CA SER A 145 -15.16 -9.44 -3.87
C SER A 145 -14.22 -8.73 -2.89
N THR A 146 -13.01 -9.25 -2.65
CA THR A 146 -12.05 -8.70 -1.69
C THR A 146 -10.67 -8.52 -2.32
N LEU A 147 -9.87 -7.61 -1.76
CA LEU A 147 -8.47 -7.42 -2.19
C LEU A 147 -7.62 -8.64 -1.81
N ASP A 148 -7.89 -9.29 -0.68
CA ASP A 148 -7.19 -10.52 -0.27
C ASP A 148 -7.43 -11.65 -1.31
N ALA A 149 -8.68 -11.84 -1.77
CA ALA A 149 -9.00 -12.84 -2.80
C ALA A 149 -8.40 -12.48 -4.18
N PHE A 150 -8.21 -11.19 -4.47
CA PHE A 150 -7.47 -10.77 -5.65
C PHE A 150 -5.97 -11.09 -5.52
N ASP A 151 -5.37 -10.77 -4.37
CA ASP A 151 -3.94 -10.98 -4.10
C ASP A 151 -3.56 -12.46 -4.10
N GLU A 152 -4.47 -13.34 -3.66
CA GLU A 152 -4.29 -14.80 -3.72
C GLU A 152 -4.16 -15.33 -5.15
N GLN A 153 -4.81 -14.69 -6.12
CA GLN A 153 -4.80 -15.06 -7.53
C GLN A 153 -3.74 -14.28 -8.33
N PHE A 154 -3.38 -13.09 -7.85
CA PHE A 154 -2.47 -12.17 -8.51
C PHE A 154 -1.01 -12.51 -8.20
N ALA A 155 -0.33 -13.17 -9.14
CA ALA A 155 1.09 -13.51 -9.02
C ALA A 155 2.03 -12.38 -9.47
N GLY A 156 1.69 -11.13 -9.16
CA GLY A 156 2.47 -9.95 -9.53
C GLY A 156 3.75 -9.75 -8.73
N THR A 157 4.54 -8.78 -9.13
CA THR A 157 5.82 -8.41 -8.51
C THR A 157 5.60 -7.79 -7.12
N GLN A 158 4.50 -7.04 -6.94
CA GLN A 158 4.07 -6.46 -5.68
C GLN A 158 2.69 -6.97 -5.28
N SER A 159 2.44 -7.17 -3.98
CA SER A 159 1.10 -7.50 -3.51
C SER A 159 0.15 -6.31 -3.68
N ILE A 160 -1.13 -6.60 -3.96
CA ILE A 160 -2.17 -5.56 -4.04
C ILE A 160 -2.28 -4.81 -2.72
N TYR A 161 -2.15 -5.51 -1.60
CA TYR A 161 -2.21 -4.92 -0.27
C TYR A 161 -1.18 -3.80 -0.07
N ASN A 162 0.09 -4.04 -0.45
CA ASN A 162 1.13 -3.03 -0.33
C ASN A 162 0.94 -1.92 -1.36
N TRP A 163 0.65 -2.28 -2.62
CA TRP A 163 0.49 -1.31 -3.69
C TRP A 163 -0.66 -0.32 -3.44
N VAL A 164 -1.79 -0.76 -2.87
CA VAL A 164 -2.93 0.10 -2.51
C VAL A 164 -2.51 1.17 -1.50
N GLN A 165 -1.65 0.83 -0.55
CA GLN A 165 -1.13 1.78 0.44
C GLN A 165 -0.13 2.76 -0.18
N ASP A 166 0.78 2.26 -1.03
CA ASP A 166 1.72 3.10 -1.78
C ASP A 166 0.97 4.07 -2.70
N PHE A 167 -0.08 3.59 -3.39
CA PHE A 167 -0.90 4.42 -4.27
C PHE A 167 -1.65 5.53 -3.52
N GLU A 168 -2.25 5.22 -2.38
CA GLU A 168 -2.89 6.22 -1.51
C GLU A 168 -1.90 7.28 -1.08
N MET A 169 -0.71 6.88 -0.63
CA MET A 169 0.35 7.78 -0.18
C MET A 169 0.81 8.72 -1.30
N GLU A 170 1.03 8.20 -2.51
CA GLU A 170 1.51 9.02 -3.63
C GLU A 170 0.42 9.95 -4.19
N LEU A 171 -0.85 9.55 -4.16
CA LEU A 171 -1.96 10.48 -4.41
C LEU A 171 -1.95 11.62 -3.37
N GLY A 172 -1.69 11.29 -2.10
CA GLY A 172 -1.56 12.26 -1.03
C GLY A 172 -0.39 13.23 -1.20
N ASN A 173 0.72 12.76 -1.78
CA ASN A 173 1.86 13.62 -2.12
C ASN A 173 1.53 14.54 -3.30
N ALA A 174 0.86 14.03 -4.33
CA ALA A 174 0.53 14.77 -5.56
C ALA A 174 -0.57 15.83 -5.36
N GLU A 175 -1.50 15.62 -4.43
CA GLU A 175 -2.65 16.50 -4.23
C GLU A 175 -2.27 17.89 -3.72
N PHE A 176 -1.11 18.06 -3.08
CA PHE A 176 -0.65 19.39 -2.61
C PHE A 176 -0.36 20.34 -3.76
N ASP A 177 0.12 19.81 -4.90
CA ASP A 177 0.47 20.61 -6.07
C ASP A 177 -0.66 20.66 -7.10
N ASN A 178 -1.54 19.65 -7.12
CA ASN A 178 -2.57 19.52 -8.14
C ASN A 178 -3.87 18.92 -7.57
N ALA A 179 -4.91 19.75 -7.43
CA ALA A 179 -6.21 19.38 -6.89
C ALA A 179 -6.93 18.26 -7.67
N TYR A 180 -6.51 17.94 -8.90
CA TYR A 180 -7.00 16.77 -9.61
C TYR A 180 -6.77 15.49 -8.80
N PHE A 181 -5.60 15.35 -8.19
CA PHE A 181 -5.26 14.18 -7.39
C PHE A 181 -6.04 14.10 -6.07
N SER A 182 -6.49 15.23 -5.51
CA SER A 182 -7.43 15.20 -4.38
C SER A 182 -8.77 14.54 -4.77
N HIS A 183 -9.30 14.83 -5.96
CA HIS A 183 -10.53 14.20 -6.42
C HIS A 183 -10.36 12.70 -6.68
N GLU A 184 -9.23 12.29 -7.25
CA GLU A 184 -8.90 10.89 -7.47
C GLU A 184 -8.70 10.15 -6.14
N ARG A 185 -8.00 10.76 -5.16
CA ARG A 185 -7.80 10.20 -3.82
C ARG A 185 -9.12 10.03 -3.08
N ILE A 186 -10.02 11.02 -3.17
CA ILE A 186 -11.38 10.93 -2.60
C ILE A 186 -12.13 9.74 -3.20
N SER A 187 -12.11 9.58 -4.52
CA SER A 187 -12.78 8.48 -5.22
C SER A 187 -12.19 7.13 -4.80
N PHE A 188 -10.88 7.04 -4.75
CA PHE A 188 -10.14 5.86 -4.33
C PHE A 188 -10.45 5.46 -2.89
N CYS A 189 -10.29 6.39 -1.92
CA CYS A 189 -10.55 6.13 -0.51
C CYS A 189 -12.01 5.74 -0.24
N ASN A 190 -12.99 6.39 -0.89
CA ASN A 190 -14.38 5.97 -0.79
C ASN A 190 -14.57 4.54 -1.28
N THR A 191 -13.95 4.16 -2.41
CA THR A 191 -14.04 2.79 -2.93
C THR A 191 -13.46 1.77 -1.95
N ILE A 192 -12.32 2.08 -1.31
CA ILE A 192 -11.71 1.22 -0.30
C ILE A 192 -12.64 1.09 0.91
N ILE A 193 -13.13 2.20 1.46
CA ILE A 193 -13.98 2.21 2.66
C ILE A 193 -15.30 1.47 2.40
N ASP A 194 -15.95 1.73 1.24
CA ASP A 194 -17.27 1.18 0.95
C ASP A 194 -17.24 -0.32 0.58
N ARG A 195 -16.17 -0.78 -0.06
CA ARG A 195 -16.13 -2.13 -0.63
C ARG A 195 -15.17 -3.08 0.05
N PHE A 196 -14.09 -2.57 0.71
CA PHE A 196 -12.97 -3.39 1.16
C PHE A 196 -12.64 -3.22 2.64
N SER A 197 -13.48 -2.54 3.43
CA SER A 197 -13.28 -2.27 4.86
C SER A 197 -13.24 -3.51 5.75
N ASN A 198 -13.74 -4.66 5.28
CA ASN A 198 -13.74 -5.92 6.03
C ASN A 198 -12.46 -6.77 5.80
N GLY A 199 -11.47 -6.24 5.11
CA GLY A 199 -10.20 -6.91 4.80
C GLY A 199 -9.07 -6.55 5.76
N SER A 200 -7.84 -6.84 5.32
CA SER A 200 -6.60 -6.62 6.08
C SER A 200 -6.17 -5.14 6.14
N LEU A 201 -6.79 -4.25 5.33
CA LEU A 201 -6.46 -2.83 5.28
C LEU A 201 -7.01 -2.07 6.49
N SER A 202 -6.19 -1.16 7.05
CA SER A 202 -6.65 -0.26 8.10
C SER A 202 -7.57 0.81 7.53
N GLU A 203 -8.88 0.69 7.81
CA GLU A 203 -9.88 1.67 7.40
C GLU A 203 -9.59 3.09 7.90
N ASP A 204 -8.98 3.20 9.07
CA ASP A 204 -8.67 4.48 9.72
C ASP A 204 -7.69 5.33 8.90
N ASN A 205 -6.73 4.70 8.22
CA ASN A 205 -5.80 5.40 7.33
C ASN A 205 -6.55 6.03 6.14
N PHE A 206 -7.46 5.29 5.53
CA PHE A 206 -8.25 5.77 4.38
C PHE A 206 -9.30 6.82 4.79
N LYS A 207 -9.86 6.76 6.00
CA LYS A 207 -10.72 7.83 6.55
C LYS A 207 -9.95 9.13 6.74
N THR A 208 -8.73 9.03 7.28
CA THR A 208 -7.85 10.20 7.44
C THR A 208 -7.48 10.79 6.07
N ALA A 209 -7.07 9.95 5.12
CA ALA A 209 -6.74 10.35 3.77
C ALA A 209 -7.92 11.06 3.06
N LEU A 210 -9.12 10.46 3.16
CA LEU A 210 -10.35 11.02 2.61
C LEU A 210 -10.67 12.40 3.20
N ALA A 211 -10.57 12.53 4.52
CA ALA A 211 -10.83 13.79 5.21
C ALA A 211 -9.83 14.88 4.82
N ASN A 212 -8.53 14.53 4.73
CA ASN A 212 -7.48 15.44 4.30
C ASN A 212 -7.73 15.98 2.89
N SER A 213 -8.07 15.10 1.95
CA SER A 213 -8.35 15.51 0.57
C SER A 213 -9.59 16.40 0.47
N TYR A 214 -10.66 16.13 1.24
CA TYR A 214 -11.81 17.06 1.31
C TYR A 214 -11.42 18.41 1.86
N PHE A 215 -10.57 18.47 2.86
CA PHE A 215 -10.09 19.74 3.41
C PHE A 215 -9.28 20.54 2.36
N LEU A 216 -8.37 19.89 1.63
CA LEU A 216 -7.51 20.54 0.64
C LEU A 216 -8.31 21.16 -0.52
N ILE A 217 -9.41 20.53 -0.95
CA ILE A 217 -10.31 21.10 -1.97
C ILE A 217 -11.33 22.13 -1.41
N GLY A 218 -11.22 22.48 -0.12
CA GLY A 218 -12.08 23.49 0.51
C GLY A 218 -13.41 22.96 1.05
N GLU A 219 -13.64 21.65 1.02
CA GLU A 219 -14.85 20.98 1.56
C GLU A 219 -14.69 20.65 3.06
N GLN A 220 -14.29 21.67 3.85
CA GLN A 220 -13.98 21.55 5.28
C GLN A 220 -15.12 20.90 6.09
N GLY A 221 -16.37 21.18 5.72
CA GLY A 221 -17.53 20.58 6.40
C GLY A 221 -17.60 19.06 6.23
N LYS A 222 -17.19 18.53 5.08
CA LYS A 222 -17.12 17.07 4.85
C LYS A 222 -15.97 16.45 5.64
N CYS A 223 -14.83 17.10 5.67
CA CYS A 223 -13.70 16.68 6.50
C CYS A 223 -14.12 16.54 7.97
N ASP A 224 -14.75 17.57 8.54
CA ASP A 224 -15.23 17.55 9.92
C ASP A 224 -16.26 16.46 10.18
N GLN A 225 -17.19 16.24 9.24
CA GLN A 225 -18.19 15.17 9.35
C GLN A 225 -17.57 13.78 9.40
N ILE A 226 -16.51 13.51 8.61
CA ILE A 226 -15.82 12.24 8.61
C ILE A 226 -15.19 11.96 9.98
N PHE A 227 -14.43 12.92 10.52
CA PHE A 227 -13.81 12.77 11.83
C PHE A 227 -14.84 12.70 12.96
N GLN A 228 -15.88 13.53 12.91
CA GLN A 228 -16.95 13.50 13.91
C GLN A 228 -17.64 12.14 13.95
N LYS A 229 -18.02 11.60 12.78
CA LYS A 229 -18.60 10.26 12.67
C LYS A 229 -17.66 9.19 13.24
N TRP A 230 -16.40 9.23 12.85
CA TRP A 230 -15.40 8.27 13.35
C TRP A 230 -15.28 8.30 14.88
N ILE A 231 -15.21 9.50 15.48
CA ILE A 231 -15.12 9.68 16.92
C ILE A 231 -16.41 9.24 17.63
N ASP A 232 -17.57 9.49 17.03
CA ASP A 232 -18.86 9.06 17.59
C ASP A 232 -18.99 7.52 17.61
N GLU A 233 -18.48 6.85 16.57
CA GLU A 233 -18.44 5.39 16.47
C GLU A 233 -17.36 4.76 17.37
N ASN A 234 -16.21 5.45 17.54
CA ASN A 234 -15.03 4.98 18.27
C ASN A 234 -14.50 6.05 19.23
N PRO A 235 -15.23 6.40 20.29
CA PRO A 235 -14.89 7.54 21.15
C PRO A 235 -13.60 7.38 21.94
N GLU A 236 -13.07 6.15 22.06
CA GLU A 236 -11.83 5.85 22.76
C GLU A 236 -10.60 5.83 21.82
N SER A 237 -10.79 5.93 20.51
CA SER A 237 -9.69 6.01 19.53
C SER A 237 -9.07 7.39 19.55
N GLY A 238 -7.82 7.49 19.99
CA GLY A 238 -7.03 8.75 19.95
C GLY A 238 -6.69 9.17 18.54
N TRP A 239 -6.58 8.22 17.60
CA TRP A 239 -6.21 8.52 16.21
C TRP A 239 -7.21 9.41 15.49
N GLY A 240 -8.52 9.27 15.75
CA GLY A 240 -9.53 10.15 15.19
C GLY A 240 -9.34 11.60 15.61
N TRP A 241 -9.01 11.83 16.90
CA TRP A 241 -8.72 13.16 17.43
C TRP A 241 -7.41 13.75 16.89
N ILE A 242 -6.36 12.92 16.81
CA ILE A 242 -5.05 13.32 16.27
C ILE A 242 -5.21 13.74 14.80
N GLY A 243 -5.77 12.87 13.96
CA GLY A 243 -5.97 13.13 12.54
C GLY A 243 -6.81 14.41 12.31
N TRP A 244 -7.88 14.58 13.09
CA TRP A 244 -8.71 15.80 12.98
C TRP A 244 -7.95 17.08 13.35
N SER A 245 -7.14 17.03 14.39
CA SER A 245 -6.31 18.19 14.79
C SER A 245 -5.24 18.51 13.75
N ASP A 246 -4.63 17.46 13.18
CA ASP A 246 -3.56 17.59 12.19
C ASP A 246 -4.02 18.29 10.90
N VAL A 247 -5.28 18.13 10.52
CA VAL A 247 -5.87 18.87 9.41
C VAL A 247 -5.70 20.39 9.59
N TYR A 248 -5.92 20.89 10.80
CA TYR A 248 -5.86 22.32 11.10
C TYR A 248 -4.46 22.83 11.46
N SER A 249 -3.55 21.94 11.82
CA SER A 249 -2.19 22.33 12.26
C SER A 249 -1.10 21.96 11.27
N CYS A 250 -1.23 20.79 10.57
CA CYS A 250 -0.19 20.23 9.71
C CYS A 250 -0.57 20.25 8.22
N ILE A 251 -1.81 19.82 7.89
CA ILE A 251 -2.27 19.70 6.49
C ILE A 251 -2.60 21.07 5.90
N ALA A 252 -3.20 21.96 6.70
CA ALA A 252 -3.47 23.33 6.29
C ALA A 252 -2.18 24.06 5.91
N ALA A 253 -2.21 24.79 4.80
CA ALA A 253 -1.14 25.74 4.47
C ALA A 253 -0.91 26.68 5.67
N VAL A 254 0.33 27.11 5.88
CA VAL A 254 0.75 27.84 7.09
C VAL A 254 -0.17 29.04 7.40
N GLU A 255 -0.56 29.78 6.36
CA GLU A 255 -1.43 30.96 6.45
C GLU A 255 -2.91 30.62 6.74
N LYS A 256 -3.29 29.35 6.59
CA LYS A 256 -4.66 28.85 6.82
C LYS A 256 -4.78 28.00 8.08
N ARG A 257 -3.70 27.85 8.84
CA ARG A 257 -3.72 27.06 10.07
C ARG A 257 -4.66 27.65 11.11
N ASP A 258 -5.49 26.80 11.69
CA ASP A 258 -6.35 27.15 12.84
C ASP A 258 -5.86 26.42 14.08
N VAL A 259 -4.80 26.96 14.66
CA VAL A 259 -4.15 26.44 15.87
C VAL A 259 -5.12 26.32 17.05
N ALA A 260 -6.04 27.29 17.19
CA ALA A 260 -7.01 27.29 18.29
C ALA A 260 -7.99 26.12 18.15
N ARG A 261 -8.41 25.82 16.93
CA ARG A 261 -9.26 24.67 16.62
C ARG A 261 -8.53 23.35 16.83
N ALA A 262 -7.29 23.22 16.34
CA ALA A 262 -6.45 22.04 16.58
C ALA A 262 -6.27 21.75 18.07
N GLU A 263 -5.95 22.79 18.87
CA GLU A 263 -5.82 22.69 20.32
C GLU A 263 -7.13 22.24 20.98
N MET A 264 -8.26 22.83 20.57
CA MET A 264 -9.58 22.48 21.11
C MET A 264 -9.90 20.99 20.85
N ILE A 265 -9.64 20.47 19.63
CA ILE A 265 -9.87 19.10 19.24
C ILE A 265 -9.03 18.15 20.12
N LEU A 266 -7.72 18.38 20.26
CA LEU A 266 -6.84 17.58 21.10
C LEU A 266 -7.29 17.56 22.56
N LYS A 267 -7.66 18.72 23.10
CA LYS A 267 -8.17 18.82 24.48
C LYS A 267 -9.47 18.08 24.67
N GLN A 268 -10.39 18.11 23.70
CA GLN A 268 -11.61 17.33 23.76
C GLN A 268 -11.31 15.83 23.78
N GLY A 269 -10.38 15.35 22.95
CA GLY A 269 -9.93 13.96 22.98
C GLY A 269 -9.38 13.55 24.35
N LEU A 270 -8.57 14.42 24.96
CA LEU A 270 -8.00 14.18 26.30
C LEU A 270 -9.05 14.14 27.44
N THR A 271 -10.25 14.67 27.25
CA THR A 271 -11.35 14.56 28.23
C THR A 271 -11.99 13.16 28.24
N ARG A 272 -11.72 12.31 27.26
CA ARG A 272 -12.26 10.95 27.21
C ARG A 272 -11.54 10.06 28.25
N ALA A 273 -12.29 9.39 29.11
CA ALA A 273 -11.74 8.66 30.26
C ALA A 273 -10.76 7.55 29.87
N ASN A 274 -10.99 6.88 28.74
CA ASN A 274 -10.26 5.68 28.32
C ASN A 274 -9.65 5.83 26.91
N VAL A 275 -9.27 7.04 26.50
CA VAL A 275 -8.66 7.24 25.18
C VAL A 275 -7.34 6.45 25.09
N SER A 276 -7.27 5.57 24.07
CA SER A 276 -6.20 4.56 23.96
C SER A 276 -4.83 5.19 23.71
N GLU A 277 -4.77 6.20 22.85
CA GLU A 277 -3.54 6.90 22.46
C GLU A 277 -3.33 8.21 23.24
N ARG A 278 -3.72 8.24 24.54
CA ARG A 278 -3.63 9.46 25.36
C ARG A 278 -2.23 10.10 25.33
N GLN A 279 -1.19 9.29 25.40
CA GLN A 279 0.18 9.80 25.34
C GLN A 279 0.46 10.50 24.01
N LEU A 280 0.03 9.93 22.88
CA LEU A 280 0.22 10.54 21.55
C LEU A 280 -0.56 11.85 21.41
N LEU A 281 -1.77 11.92 21.98
CA LEU A 281 -2.54 13.18 22.04
C LEU A 281 -1.79 14.26 22.83
N LEU A 282 -1.20 13.93 23.97
CA LEU A 282 -0.38 14.86 24.76
C LEU A 282 0.90 15.28 23.99
N GLU A 283 1.57 14.32 23.34
CA GLU A 283 2.75 14.61 22.53
C GLU A 283 2.40 15.59 21.38
N ARG A 284 1.28 15.36 20.69
CA ARG A 284 0.82 16.24 19.63
C ARG A 284 0.45 17.63 20.16
N LEU A 285 -0.20 17.71 21.33
CA LEU A 285 -0.51 18.98 21.98
C LEU A 285 0.75 19.74 22.41
N SER A 286 1.75 19.02 22.94
CA SER A 286 3.05 19.62 23.28
C SER A 286 3.76 20.19 22.06
N GLN A 287 3.76 19.44 20.94
CA GLN A 287 4.34 19.89 19.67
C GLN A 287 3.62 21.16 19.15
N LEU A 288 2.28 21.18 19.17
CA LEU A 288 1.50 22.35 18.76
C LEU A 288 1.86 23.60 19.56
N TYR A 289 2.09 23.46 20.87
CA TYR A 289 2.52 24.57 21.72
C TYR A 289 3.96 25.02 21.41
N GLU A 290 4.87 24.12 21.07
CA GLU A 290 6.23 24.48 20.67
C GLU A 290 6.24 25.25 19.35
N GLU A 291 5.49 24.78 18.35
CA GLU A 291 5.38 25.41 17.03
C GLU A 291 4.75 26.82 17.10
N THR A 292 4.01 27.11 18.18
CA THR A 292 3.37 28.40 18.43
C THR A 292 4.07 29.22 19.51
N ASP A 293 5.31 28.89 19.88
CA ASP A 293 6.18 29.52 20.88
C ASP A 293 5.55 29.61 22.31
N ARG A 294 4.60 28.72 22.62
CA ARG A 294 3.95 28.56 23.91
C ARG A 294 4.71 27.59 24.80
N ARG A 295 5.96 27.91 25.11
CA ARG A 295 6.94 27.01 25.79
C ARG A 295 6.50 26.59 27.19
N ASP A 296 5.84 27.46 27.95
CA ASP A 296 5.36 27.13 29.30
C ASP A 296 4.24 26.06 29.24
N ASP A 297 3.33 26.21 28.29
CA ASP A 297 2.25 25.23 28.06
C ASP A 297 2.83 23.89 27.59
N ALA A 298 3.78 23.90 26.68
CA ALA A 298 4.48 22.67 26.24
C ALA A 298 5.19 21.99 27.42
N ALA A 299 5.86 22.75 28.29
CA ALA A 299 6.52 22.21 29.48
C ALA A 299 5.53 21.60 30.48
N ALA A 300 4.31 22.19 30.60
CA ALA A 300 3.25 21.65 31.44
C ALA A 300 2.76 20.29 30.93
N VAL A 301 2.49 20.19 29.64
CA VAL A 301 2.06 18.94 29.00
C VAL A 301 3.14 17.83 29.11
N ARG A 302 4.42 18.18 28.91
CA ARG A 302 5.52 17.21 29.09
C ARG A 302 5.60 16.69 30.52
N ARG A 303 5.34 17.51 31.53
CA ARG A 303 5.26 17.05 32.92
C ARG A 303 4.10 16.06 33.12
N GLU A 304 2.96 16.31 32.49
CA GLU A 304 1.83 15.38 32.51
C GLU A 304 2.19 14.02 31.89
N ILE A 305 2.85 14.01 30.71
CA ILE A 305 3.34 12.78 30.08
C ILE A 305 4.26 11.99 31.03
N GLN A 306 5.19 12.68 31.71
CA GLN A 306 6.10 12.01 32.67
C GLN A 306 5.36 11.43 33.86
N GLN A 307 4.32 12.09 34.37
CA GLN A 307 3.49 11.60 35.47
C GLN A 307 2.67 10.38 35.04
N ASP A 308 2.07 10.38 33.84
CA ASP A 308 1.33 9.24 33.29
C ASP A 308 2.23 8.02 33.15
N LEU A 309 3.45 8.20 32.66
CA LEU A 309 4.43 7.11 32.52
C LEU A 309 4.87 6.56 33.88
N ALA A 310 5.14 7.41 34.85
CA ALA A 310 5.51 6.98 36.21
C ALA A 310 4.38 6.18 36.89
N THR A 311 3.14 6.60 36.70
CA THR A 311 1.96 5.90 37.24
C THR A 311 1.78 4.51 36.62
N LYS A 312 1.97 4.38 35.29
CA LYS A 312 1.91 3.08 34.59
C LYS A 312 3.00 2.12 35.05
N THR A 313 4.20 2.62 35.35
CA THR A 313 5.31 1.79 35.83
C THR A 313 4.99 1.22 37.23
N VAL A 314 4.46 2.04 38.14
CA VAL A 314 4.09 1.63 39.50
C VAL A 314 2.93 0.63 39.50
N THR A 315 1.99 0.71 38.58
CA THR A 315 0.87 -0.24 38.48
C THR A 315 1.29 -1.57 37.89
N ASN A 316 2.28 -1.60 36.98
CA ASN A 316 2.84 -2.85 36.47
C ASN A 316 3.70 -3.58 37.53
N ASP A 317 4.46 -2.86 38.33
CA ASP A 317 5.24 -3.45 39.43
C ASP A 317 4.35 -4.06 40.55
N LYS A 318 3.15 -3.51 40.75
CA LYS A 318 2.17 -4.07 41.71
C LYS A 318 1.44 -5.32 41.22
N LYS A 319 1.44 -5.60 39.89
CA LYS A 319 0.86 -6.85 39.33
C LYS A 319 1.83 -8.02 39.30
N LEU A 320 3.11 -7.83 39.62
CA LEU A 320 4.09 -8.90 39.80
C LEU A 320 3.92 -9.48 41.21
N GLN A 321 3.26 -10.63 41.28
CA GLN A 321 3.16 -11.39 42.52
C GLN A 321 4.53 -11.86 43.06
N PRO A 322 4.73 -12.04 44.41
CA PRO A 322 6.06 -12.23 45.00
C PRO A 322 6.78 -13.55 44.70
N ASN A 323 6.28 -14.40 43.83
CA ASN A 323 6.82 -15.76 43.60
C ASN A 323 7.74 -15.90 42.34
N GLN A 324 8.25 -14.83 41.76
CA GLN A 324 9.24 -14.92 40.67
C GLN A 324 10.48 -14.05 40.94
N VAL A 325 11.11 -14.22 42.08
CA VAL A 325 12.37 -13.52 42.47
C VAL A 325 13.62 -14.15 41.80
N GLY A 326 13.47 -15.01 40.80
CA GLY A 326 14.62 -15.69 40.16
C GLY A 326 15.24 -15.01 38.93
N ASN A 327 14.56 -14.07 38.25
CA ASN A 327 15.00 -13.61 36.95
C ASN A 327 15.21 -12.07 36.78
N VAL A 328 15.13 -11.28 37.85
CA VAL A 328 15.27 -9.81 37.75
C VAL A 328 16.75 -9.36 37.67
N ALA A 329 17.69 -10.20 38.09
CA ALA A 329 19.11 -9.86 38.01
C ALA A 329 19.69 -9.89 36.59
N VAL A 330 19.08 -10.61 35.64
CA VAL A 330 19.55 -10.73 34.26
C VAL A 330 19.08 -9.53 33.41
N LEU A 331 17.94 -8.94 33.71
CA LEU A 331 17.39 -7.80 32.94
C LEU A 331 18.09 -6.46 33.23
N LYS A 332 18.66 -6.28 34.42
CA LYS A 332 19.43 -5.07 34.75
C LYS A 332 20.83 -5.03 34.13
N ALA A 333 21.39 -6.17 33.73
CA ALA A 333 22.68 -6.23 33.02
C ALA A 333 22.56 -5.94 31.51
N VAL A 334 21.36 -6.04 30.92
CA VAL A 334 21.14 -5.79 29.50
C VAL A 334 20.87 -4.31 29.19
N ASN A 335 20.25 -3.57 30.12
CA ASN A 335 19.91 -2.16 29.93
C ASN A 335 21.08 -1.16 30.10
N GLY A 336 22.26 -1.62 30.47
CA GLY A 336 23.46 -0.79 30.65
C GLY A 336 24.32 -0.57 29.39
N LYS A 337 23.96 -1.14 28.25
CA LYS A 337 24.77 -1.09 27.01
C LYS A 337 24.03 -0.68 25.74
N LEU A 338 23.02 0.17 25.84
CA LEU A 338 22.37 0.77 24.66
C LEU A 338 22.81 2.23 24.53
N GLN A 339 24.09 2.44 24.19
CA GLN A 339 24.56 3.68 23.57
C GLN A 339 24.87 3.41 22.10
N ASN A 340 24.11 4.11 21.24
CA ASN A 340 24.44 4.49 19.87
C ASN A 340 24.99 3.40 18.94
N ASN A 341 24.09 2.65 18.29
CA ASN A 341 24.38 2.21 16.94
C ASN A 341 23.12 2.38 16.07
N LYS A 342 23.11 3.42 15.23
CA LYS A 342 22.20 3.51 14.09
C LYS A 342 22.60 2.44 13.07
N SER A 343 22.27 1.18 13.33
CA SER A 343 22.35 0.13 12.33
C SER A 343 21.15 0.26 11.41
N ARG A 344 21.40 0.56 10.14
CA ARG A 344 20.39 0.43 9.09
C ARG A 344 19.89 -1.01 9.09
N THR A 345 18.60 -1.20 9.29
CA THR A 345 17.93 -2.51 9.21
C THR A 345 18.16 -3.09 7.81
N GLY A 346 18.81 -4.23 7.74
CA GLY A 346 19.07 -4.91 6.46
C GLY A 346 17.80 -5.59 5.93
N ARG A 347 17.72 -5.78 4.61
CA ARG A 347 16.58 -6.34 3.88
C ARG A 347 16.11 -7.73 4.35
N ASN A 348 16.90 -8.42 5.16
CA ASN A 348 16.60 -9.75 5.71
C ASN A 348 16.47 -9.76 7.24
N ASP A 349 16.53 -8.61 7.90
CA ASP A 349 16.37 -8.52 9.34
C ASP A 349 14.90 -8.63 9.74
N PRO A 350 14.59 -9.09 10.97
CA PRO A 350 13.24 -9.08 11.48
C PRO A 350 12.65 -7.68 11.47
N CYS A 351 11.40 -7.54 11.02
CA CYS A 351 10.72 -6.24 11.00
C CYS A 351 10.67 -5.63 12.42
N PRO A 352 11.09 -4.38 12.60
CA PRO A 352 11.03 -3.70 13.90
C PRO A 352 9.61 -3.59 14.49
N CYS A 353 8.57 -3.79 13.67
CA CYS A 353 7.17 -3.78 14.11
C CYS A 353 6.75 -5.02 14.92
N GLY A 354 7.64 -6.02 15.10
CA GLY A 354 7.36 -7.22 15.89
C GLY A 354 6.46 -8.26 15.19
N SER A 355 6.12 -8.10 13.91
CA SER A 355 5.25 -9.03 13.18
C SER A 355 5.86 -10.42 12.91
N GLY A 356 7.15 -10.63 13.23
CA GLY A 356 7.88 -11.86 12.92
C GLY A 356 8.21 -12.07 11.44
N LYS A 357 7.81 -11.15 10.56
CA LYS A 357 8.13 -11.18 9.14
C LYS A 357 9.46 -10.46 8.88
N LYS A 358 10.15 -10.85 7.80
CA LYS A 358 11.38 -10.17 7.40
C LYS A 358 11.07 -8.74 6.94
N PHE A 359 11.96 -7.80 7.28
CA PHE A 359 11.93 -6.46 6.73
C PHE A 359 12.31 -6.55 5.24
N LYS A 360 11.38 -6.20 4.35
CA LYS A 360 11.62 -6.14 2.90
C LYS A 360 11.75 -4.71 2.45
#